data_5f88be4560143b7c21f1f4a34cfd1245
#
_entry.id   5f88be4560143b7c21f1f4a34cfd1245
#
_cell.length_a   1.000
_cell.length_b   1.000
_cell.length_c   1.000
_cell.angle_alpha   90.00
_cell.angle_beta   90.00
_cell.angle_gamma   90.00
#
_symmetry.space_group_name_H-M   'P 1'
#
loop_
_entity.id
_entity.type
_entity.pdbx_description
1 polymer ?
#
loop_
_entity_poly.entity_id
_entity_poly.type
_entity_poly.pdbx_seq_one_letter_code
_entity_poly.pdbx_strand_id
1 'polypeptide(L)'
;VKVYVAEGFNFPRSHRGSYYTDTNTFYLNANHMWDQYTFIKVLRHEAWHVAQDCMAGGLDNTMIAVIHMEDEVPQQYRESARLRYRGDWANAVPWEQEAIWAGYQPFMSLAAVEVCASDQEMWEVYSPTPKTAEWLEENGHL
;
A
#
# COMPACT_ATOMS: atom_id res chain seq x y z
N VAL A 1 5.30 -5.54 11.48
CA VAL A 1 4.59 -4.26 11.25
C VAL A 1 3.83 -3.87 12.51
N LYS A 2 3.88 -2.61 12.89
CA LYS A 2 3.15 -2.05 14.03
C LYS A 2 1.96 -1.22 13.54
N VAL A 3 0.85 -1.29 14.26
CA VAL A 3 -0.37 -0.54 13.94
C VAL A 3 -0.76 0.33 15.13
N TYR A 4 -0.97 1.60 14.89
CA TYR A 4 -1.41 2.54 15.92
C TYR A 4 -2.66 3.31 15.47
N VAL A 5 -3.56 3.53 16.39
CA VAL A 5 -4.64 4.50 16.25
C VAL A 5 -4.23 5.75 17.00
N ALA A 6 -4.11 6.88 16.33
CA ALA A 6 -3.61 8.11 16.90
C ALA A 6 -4.54 9.29 16.57
N GLU A 7 -4.51 10.34 17.39
CA GLU A 7 -5.29 11.54 17.17
C GLU A 7 -4.72 12.38 16.02
N GLY A 8 -5.64 13.06 15.32
CA GLY A 8 -5.42 13.61 13.99
C GLY A 8 -4.54 14.85 13.87
N PHE A 9 -4.06 15.48 14.94
CA PHE A 9 -3.17 16.64 14.81
C PHE A 9 -1.76 16.27 14.32
N ASN A 10 -1.38 15.00 14.39
CA ASN A 10 -0.14 14.46 13.83
C ASN A 10 -0.26 14.05 12.34
N PHE A 11 -1.46 14.16 11.77
CA PHE A 11 -1.72 13.85 10.36
C PHE A 11 -1.96 15.13 9.56
N PRO A 12 -1.58 15.17 8.27
CA PRO A 12 -2.17 16.14 7.36
C PRO A 12 -3.69 16.05 7.40
N ARG A 13 -4.39 17.19 7.32
CA ARG A 13 -5.84 17.29 7.59
C ARG A 13 -6.73 16.32 6.82
N SER A 14 -6.28 15.82 5.66
CA SER A 14 -7.04 14.91 4.80
C SER A 14 -6.65 13.44 4.95
N HIS A 15 -5.56 13.14 5.67
CA HIS A 15 -5.06 11.77 5.77
C HIS A 15 -5.87 10.97 6.81
N ARG A 16 -6.34 9.81 6.39
CA ARG A 16 -7.06 8.86 7.23
C ARG A 16 -6.16 7.80 7.83
N GLY A 17 -5.05 7.51 7.16
CA GLY A 17 -3.99 6.63 7.56
C GLY A 17 -2.67 7.04 6.92
N SER A 18 -1.58 6.44 7.34
CA SER A 18 -0.25 6.59 6.74
C SER A 18 0.63 5.41 7.12
N TYR A 19 1.29 4.79 6.14
CA TYR A 19 2.31 3.78 6.36
C TYR A 19 3.71 4.39 6.23
N TYR A 20 4.60 4.00 7.11
CA TYR A 20 6.00 4.43 7.16
C TYR A 20 6.91 3.22 7.00
N THR A 21 7.60 3.13 5.88
CA THR A 21 8.49 2.01 5.52
C THR A 21 9.74 1.95 6.40
N ASP A 22 10.27 3.09 6.82
CA ASP A 22 11.45 3.19 7.69
C ASP A 22 11.27 2.59 9.08
N THR A 23 10.05 2.53 9.57
CA THR A 23 9.69 2.01 10.89
C THR A 23 8.76 0.82 10.86
N ASN A 24 8.33 0.40 9.67
CA ASN A 24 7.32 -0.65 9.46
C ASN A 24 6.07 -0.41 10.32
N THR A 25 5.60 0.83 10.30
CA THR A 25 4.50 1.27 11.16
C THR A 25 3.44 1.95 10.34
N PHE A 26 2.18 1.58 10.54
CA PHE A 26 1.10 2.39 10.03
C PHE A 26 0.22 2.97 11.14
N TYR A 27 -0.24 4.18 10.88
CA TYR A 27 -1.10 4.94 11.76
C TYR A 27 -2.49 5.08 11.16
N LEU A 28 -3.51 4.89 11.97
CA LEU A 28 -4.90 5.17 11.64
C LEU A 28 -5.34 6.43 12.38
N ASN A 29 -5.90 7.39 11.64
CA ASN A 29 -6.36 8.65 12.22
C ASN A 29 -7.70 8.47 12.93
N ALA A 30 -7.69 8.47 14.27
CA ALA A 30 -8.85 8.27 15.10
C ALA A 30 -10.01 9.23 14.75
N ASN A 31 -9.71 10.46 14.33
CA ASN A 31 -10.71 11.46 13.99
C ASN A 31 -11.51 11.13 12.72
N HIS A 32 -11.07 10.13 11.94
CA HIS A 32 -11.71 9.65 10.72
C HIS A 32 -12.22 8.21 10.81
N MET A 33 -12.16 7.58 12.00
CA MET A 33 -12.57 6.19 12.24
C MET A 33 -13.93 6.11 12.95
N TRP A 34 -14.88 6.94 12.49
CA TRP A 34 -16.22 7.05 13.12
C TRP A 34 -17.19 5.91 12.82
N ASP A 35 -16.87 5.07 11.83
CA ASP A 35 -17.66 3.88 11.49
C ASP A 35 -16.76 2.72 11.09
N GLN A 36 -17.30 1.50 11.28
CA GLN A 36 -16.57 0.26 11.01
C GLN A 36 -16.17 0.11 9.53
N TYR A 37 -16.99 0.57 8.62
CA TYR A 37 -16.70 0.48 7.18
C TYR A 37 -15.49 1.32 6.81
N THR A 38 -15.46 2.58 7.27
CA THR A 38 -14.33 3.49 7.05
C THR A 38 -13.06 2.92 7.69
N PHE A 39 -13.14 2.42 8.92
CA PHE A 39 -12.01 1.81 9.61
C PHE A 39 -11.43 0.64 8.81
N ILE A 40 -12.25 -0.34 8.42
CA ILE A 40 -11.78 -1.52 7.67
C ILE A 40 -11.22 -1.13 6.31
N LYS A 41 -11.83 -0.18 5.61
CA LYS A 41 -11.35 0.28 4.31
C LYS A 41 -9.97 0.92 4.41
N VAL A 42 -9.73 1.78 5.41
CA VAL A 42 -8.42 2.41 5.61
C VAL A 42 -7.41 1.38 6.07
N LEU A 43 -7.77 0.48 6.98
CA LEU A 43 -6.90 -0.62 7.41
C LEU A 43 -6.40 -1.47 6.24
N ARG A 44 -7.29 -1.84 5.30
CA ARG A 44 -6.92 -2.59 4.10
C ARG A 44 -6.03 -1.77 3.16
N HIS A 45 -6.29 -0.48 3.02
CA HIS A 45 -5.47 0.43 2.23
C HIS A 45 -4.03 0.48 2.75
N GLU A 46 -3.85 0.74 4.04
CA GLU A 46 -2.52 0.80 4.66
C GLU A 46 -1.82 -0.57 4.67
N ALA A 47 -2.57 -1.67 4.86
CA ALA A 47 -2.03 -3.02 4.75
C ALA A 47 -1.55 -3.36 3.34
N TRP A 48 -2.13 -2.76 2.29
CA TRP A 48 -1.62 -2.89 0.93
C TRP A 48 -0.25 -2.25 0.75
N HIS A 49 0.02 -1.12 1.39
CA HIS A 49 1.36 -0.52 1.40
C HIS A 49 2.40 -1.43 2.07
N VAL A 50 2.01 -2.23 3.08
CA VAL A 50 2.89 -3.27 3.63
C VAL A 50 3.23 -4.34 2.57
N ALA A 51 2.24 -4.77 1.77
CA ALA A 51 2.49 -5.71 0.68
C ALA A 51 3.40 -5.11 -0.41
N GLN A 52 3.24 -3.84 -0.73
CA GLN A 52 4.11 -3.11 -1.66
C GLN A 52 5.55 -2.98 -1.13
N ASP A 53 5.72 -2.82 0.16
CA ASP A 53 7.01 -2.83 0.85
C ASP A 53 7.68 -4.22 0.73
N CYS A 54 6.96 -5.29 1.07
CA CYS A 54 7.43 -6.65 0.87
C CYS A 54 7.78 -6.95 -0.61
N MET A 55 7.00 -6.44 -1.56
CA MET A 55 7.29 -6.60 -2.99
C MET A 55 8.58 -5.90 -3.44
N ALA A 56 9.02 -4.91 -2.70
CA ALA A 56 10.29 -4.20 -2.93
C ALA A 56 11.52 -4.90 -2.31
N GLY A 57 11.42 -6.18 -1.96
CA GLY A 57 12.53 -6.97 -1.44
C GLY A 57 12.49 -7.19 0.07
N GLY A 58 11.40 -6.85 0.74
CA GLY A 58 11.19 -7.09 2.17
C GLY A 58 11.10 -5.82 3.01
N LEU A 59 10.71 -6.00 4.28
CA LEU A 59 10.43 -4.90 5.22
C LEU A 59 11.70 -4.26 5.86
N ASP A 60 12.88 -4.60 5.41
CA ASP A 60 14.16 -4.12 5.93
C ASP A 60 14.77 -2.97 5.10
N ASN A 61 14.08 -2.54 4.06
CA ASN A 61 14.42 -1.37 3.25
C ASN A 61 13.33 -0.28 3.38
N THR A 62 13.48 0.85 2.68
CA THR A 62 12.53 1.97 2.73
C THR A 62 11.76 2.17 1.43
N MET A 63 11.77 1.16 0.56
CA MET A 63 11.16 1.21 -0.75
C MET A 63 9.78 0.56 -0.76
N ILE A 64 8.94 0.98 -1.68
CA ILE A 64 7.68 0.30 -2.00
C ILE A 64 7.61 0.07 -3.51
N ALA A 65 7.11 -1.08 -3.93
CA ALA A 65 6.98 -1.46 -5.32
C ALA A 65 5.50 -1.51 -5.77
N VAL A 66 5.27 -1.25 -7.04
CA VAL A 66 3.96 -1.46 -7.68
C VAL A 66 3.79 -2.95 -7.93
N ILE A 67 2.66 -3.53 -7.50
CA ILE A 67 2.36 -4.95 -7.65
C ILE A 67 1.60 -5.25 -8.95
N HIS A 68 0.64 -4.41 -9.30
CA HIS A 68 -0.21 -4.59 -10.47
C HIS A 68 0.13 -3.62 -11.61
N MET A 69 -0.03 -4.09 -12.84
CA MET A 69 -0.01 -3.21 -14.01
C MET A 69 -1.17 -2.21 -13.94
N GLU A 70 -0.99 -1.02 -14.54
CA GLU A 70 -2.02 0.03 -14.48
C GLU A 70 -3.37 -0.42 -15.04
N ASP A 71 -3.38 -1.25 -16.09
CA ASP A 71 -4.58 -1.76 -16.73
C ASP A 71 -5.29 -2.87 -15.93
N GLU A 72 -4.60 -3.52 -14.99
CA GLU A 72 -5.20 -4.46 -14.05
C GLU A 72 -6.01 -3.76 -12.96
N VAL A 73 -5.66 -2.51 -12.62
CA VAL A 73 -6.40 -1.73 -11.63
C VAL A 73 -7.68 -1.19 -12.26
N PRO A 74 -8.89 -1.47 -11.70
CA PRO A 74 -10.14 -0.96 -12.27
C PRO A 74 -10.17 0.57 -12.40
N GLN A 75 -10.73 1.06 -13.51
CA GLN A 75 -10.70 2.46 -13.91
C GLN A 75 -11.14 3.43 -12.80
N GLN A 76 -12.19 3.09 -12.05
CA GLN A 76 -12.70 3.94 -10.98
C GLN A 76 -11.66 4.23 -9.88
N TYR A 77 -10.78 3.28 -9.59
CA TYR A 77 -9.73 3.45 -8.56
C TYR A 77 -8.55 4.23 -9.11
N ARG A 78 -8.20 4.05 -10.38
CA ARG A 78 -7.21 4.87 -11.08
C ARG A 78 -7.62 6.34 -11.14
N GLU A 79 -8.86 6.60 -11.50
CA GLU A 79 -9.43 7.97 -11.51
C GLU A 79 -9.48 8.57 -10.10
N SER A 80 -9.90 7.78 -9.10
CA SER A 80 -9.92 8.22 -7.70
C SER A 80 -8.53 8.61 -7.20
N ALA A 81 -7.50 7.83 -7.54
CA ALA A 81 -6.11 8.14 -7.18
C ALA A 81 -5.65 9.45 -7.86
N ARG A 82 -5.85 9.58 -9.15
CA ARG A 82 -5.50 10.80 -9.91
C ARG A 82 -6.20 12.07 -9.41
N LEU A 83 -7.42 11.93 -8.89
CA LEU A 83 -8.15 13.05 -8.30
C LEU A 83 -7.62 13.47 -6.93
N ARG A 84 -7.15 12.52 -6.13
CA ARG A 84 -6.66 12.75 -4.76
C ARG A 84 -5.20 13.18 -4.71
N TYR A 85 -4.37 12.54 -5.53
CA TYR A 85 -2.93 12.73 -5.58
C TYR A 85 -2.56 13.60 -6.78
N ARG A 86 -2.48 14.92 -6.56
CA ARG A 86 -2.21 15.93 -7.59
C ARG A 86 -0.99 16.77 -7.21
N GLY A 87 -0.46 17.51 -8.17
CA GLY A 87 0.71 18.38 -7.95
C GLY A 87 1.91 17.55 -7.52
N ASP A 88 2.52 17.91 -6.40
CA ASP A 88 3.72 17.26 -5.87
C ASP A 88 3.49 15.78 -5.47
N TRP A 89 2.22 15.39 -5.28
CA TRP A 89 1.83 14.02 -4.92
C TRP A 89 1.47 13.13 -6.12
N ALA A 90 1.53 13.66 -7.34
CA ALA A 90 1.16 12.91 -8.55
C ALA A 90 2.00 11.65 -8.77
N ASN A 91 3.25 11.65 -8.31
CA ASN A 91 4.14 10.50 -8.40
C ASN A 91 3.68 9.29 -7.55
N ALA A 92 2.85 9.51 -6.52
CA ALA A 92 2.31 8.45 -5.69
C ALA A 92 1.15 7.67 -6.35
N VAL A 93 0.60 8.16 -7.45
CA VAL A 93 -0.59 7.57 -8.11
C VAL A 93 -0.44 6.07 -8.40
N PRO A 94 0.67 5.54 -8.91
CA PRO A 94 0.79 4.10 -9.20
C PRO A 94 0.59 3.22 -7.97
N TRP A 95 1.12 3.60 -6.82
CA TRP A 95 0.97 2.87 -5.56
C TRP A 95 -0.40 3.07 -4.93
N GLU A 96 -0.88 4.30 -4.94
CA GLU A 96 -2.13 4.70 -4.31
C GLU A 96 -3.37 4.15 -5.03
N GLN A 97 -3.34 3.99 -6.35
CA GLN A 97 -4.46 3.40 -7.09
C GLN A 97 -4.70 1.93 -6.68
N GLU A 98 -3.62 1.16 -6.44
CA GLU A 98 -3.70 -0.20 -5.92
C GLU A 98 -4.22 -0.22 -4.47
N ALA A 99 -3.68 0.64 -3.62
CA ALA A 99 -4.08 0.73 -2.22
C ALA A 99 -5.55 1.17 -2.06
N ILE A 100 -6.02 2.10 -2.91
CA ILE A 100 -7.45 2.47 -2.95
C ILE A 100 -8.28 1.25 -3.37
N TRP A 101 -7.88 0.53 -4.42
CA TRP A 101 -8.58 -0.68 -4.86
C TRP A 101 -8.63 -1.72 -3.74
N ALA A 102 -7.49 -2.06 -3.15
CA ALA A 102 -7.38 -3.02 -2.04
C ALA A 102 -8.25 -2.64 -0.84
N GLY A 103 -8.38 -1.35 -0.54
CA GLY A 103 -9.25 -0.85 0.51
C GLY A 103 -10.73 -1.25 0.34
N TYR A 104 -11.18 -1.42 -0.89
CA TYR A 104 -12.54 -1.84 -1.22
C TYR A 104 -12.69 -3.37 -1.41
N GLN A 105 -11.59 -4.14 -1.42
CA GLN A 105 -11.64 -5.59 -1.62
C GLN A 105 -11.48 -6.34 -0.29
N PRO A 106 -12.40 -7.27 0.06
CA PRO A 106 -12.38 -7.92 1.36
C PRO A 106 -11.11 -8.72 1.69
N PHE A 107 -10.50 -9.35 0.69
CA PHE A 107 -9.41 -10.32 0.91
C PHE A 107 -8.08 -9.93 0.24
N MET A 108 -8.04 -8.88 -0.58
CA MET A 108 -6.87 -8.54 -1.37
C MET A 108 -5.65 -8.24 -0.50
N SER A 109 -5.77 -7.32 0.46
CA SER A 109 -4.66 -6.99 1.38
C SER A 109 -4.33 -8.13 2.34
N LEU A 110 -5.35 -8.88 2.81
CA LEU A 110 -5.11 -10.02 3.70
C LEU A 110 -4.25 -11.08 3.00
N ALA A 111 -4.63 -11.49 1.79
CA ALA A 111 -3.88 -12.47 1.02
C ALA A 111 -2.43 -12.03 0.76
N ALA A 112 -2.22 -10.77 0.41
CA ALA A 112 -0.88 -10.23 0.14
C ALA A 112 -0.02 -10.17 1.41
N VAL A 113 -0.59 -9.76 2.55
CA VAL A 113 0.13 -9.72 3.83
C VAL A 113 0.42 -11.14 4.36
N GLU A 114 -0.44 -12.12 4.09
CA GLU A 114 -0.15 -13.53 4.40
C GLU A 114 1.05 -14.06 3.60
N VAL A 115 1.18 -13.72 2.32
CA VAL A 115 2.39 -14.04 1.52
C VAL A 115 3.61 -13.35 2.12
N CYS A 116 3.53 -12.05 2.40
CA CYS A 116 4.60 -11.27 3.02
C CYS A 116 5.07 -11.85 4.38
N ALA A 117 4.19 -12.49 5.13
CA ALA A 117 4.48 -13.12 6.42
C ALA A 117 4.93 -14.59 6.31
N SER A 118 4.92 -15.16 5.11
CA SER A 118 5.34 -16.54 4.84
C SER A 118 6.82 -16.63 4.43
N ASP A 119 7.28 -17.83 4.15
CA ASP A 119 8.62 -18.09 3.59
C ASP A 119 8.66 -17.91 2.05
N GLN A 120 7.54 -17.48 1.43
CA GLN A 120 7.45 -17.22 -0.01
C GLN A 120 7.76 -15.76 -0.30
N GLU A 121 8.50 -15.53 -1.35
CA GLU A 121 8.75 -14.18 -1.83
C GLU A 121 7.53 -13.62 -2.58
N MET A 122 7.26 -12.34 -2.41
CA MET A 122 6.09 -11.70 -3.05
C MET A 122 6.10 -11.87 -4.57
N TRP A 123 7.26 -11.79 -5.21
CA TRP A 123 7.42 -11.94 -6.68
C TRP A 123 7.28 -13.38 -7.19
N GLU A 124 7.26 -14.37 -6.32
CA GLU A 124 6.92 -15.76 -6.68
C GLU A 124 5.40 -15.95 -6.80
N VAL A 125 4.62 -15.17 -6.06
CA VAL A 125 3.15 -15.25 -6.02
C VAL A 125 2.51 -14.19 -6.92
N TYR A 126 3.01 -12.98 -6.87
CA TYR A 126 2.58 -11.86 -7.70
C TYR A 126 3.63 -11.60 -8.77
N SER A 127 3.31 -11.82 -10.04
CA SER A 127 4.23 -11.51 -11.14
C SER A 127 4.65 -10.04 -11.09
N PRO A 128 5.93 -9.71 -10.95
CA PRO A 128 6.37 -8.33 -10.84
C PRO A 128 6.06 -7.55 -12.13
N THR A 129 5.66 -6.30 -11.97
CA THR A 129 5.60 -5.37 -13.11
C THR A 129 7.02 -5.17 -13.70
N PRO A 130 7.17 -4.74 -14.96
CA PRO A 130 8.50 -4.57 -15.55
C PRO A 130 9.44 -3.67 -14.72
N LYS A 131 8.94 -2.59 -14.14
CA LYS A 131 9.72 -1.69 -13.28
C LYS A 131 10.09 -2.35 -11.94
N THR A 132 9.20 -3.15 -11.39
CA THR A 132 9.45 -3.89 -10.16
C THR A 132 10.47 -5.00 -10.40
N ALA A 133 10.39 -5.71 -11.52
CA ALA A 133 11.37 -6.72 -11.92
C ALA A 133 12.78 -6.09 -12.08
N GLU A 134 12.88 -4.98 -12.81
CA GLU A 134 14.12 -4.22 -12.97
C GLU A 134 14.72 -3.83 -11.60
N TRP A 135 13.89 -3.30 -10.70
CA TRP A 135 14.32 -2.98 -9.33
C TRP A 135 14.82 -4.20 -8.56
N LEU A 136 14.11 -5.33 -8.62
CA LEU A 136 14.49 -6.56 -7.93
C LEU A 136 15.81 -7.14 -8.45
N GLU A 137 16.02 -7.12 -9.78
CA GLU A 137 17.27 -7.53 -10.43
C GLU A 137 18.44 -6.64 -10.00
N GLU A 138 18.29 -5.31 -10.04
CA GLU A 138 19.31 -4.34 -9.65
C GLU A 138 19.72 -4.48 -8.18
N ASN A 139 18.83 -4.96 -7.32
CA ASN A 139 19.08 -5.13 -5.89
C ASN A 139 19.37 -6.59 -5.49
N GLY A 140 19.51 -7.50 -6.47
CA GLY A 140 19.99 -8.87 -6.24
C GLY A 140 18.95 -9.82 -5.67
N HIS A 141 17.65 -9.55 -5.88
CA HIS A 141 16.53 -10.41 -5.47
C HIS A 141 16.12 -11.38 -6.58
N LEU A 142 16.35 -11.03 -7.85
CA LEU A 142 16.10 -11.85 -9.05
C LEU A 142 17.40 -12.11 -9.81
#